data_0107dd634dafacb7c834aca7eb1ae3ee
#
_entry.id   0107dd634dafacb7c834aca7eb1ae3ee
#
_cell.length_a   1.000
_cell.length_b   1.000
_cell.length_c   1.000
_cell.angle_alpha   90.00
_cell.angle_beta   90.00
_cell.angle_gamma   90.00
#
_symmetry.space_group_name_H-M   'P 1'
#
loop_
_entity.id
_entity.type
_entity.pdbx_description
1 polymer ?
#
loop_
_entity_poly.entity_id
_entity_poly.type
_entity_poly.pdbx_seq_one_letter_code
_entity_poly.pdbx_strand_id
1 'polypeptide(L)'
;LSEIADRFAMSERTLIRRFKQATGDTPMAWLQKVRVDKAKQLLETTLLPIDDLPQAVGYADLSSFRKLFQHYTTLSPKVYRERFYLR
;
A
#
# COMPACT_ATOMS: atom_id res chain seq x y z
N LEU A 1 6.84 -7.54 -11.90
CA LEU A 1 8.03 -6.82 -12.38
C LEU A 1 8.65 -7.48 -13.62
N SER A 2 8.72 -8.82 -13.66
CA SER A 2 9.30 -9.53 -14.81
C SER A 2 8.57 -9.21 -16.10
N GLU A 3 7.24 -9.15 -16.08
CA GLU A 3 6.44 -8.83 -17.26
C GLU A 3 6.75 -7.42 -17.77
N ILE A 4 6.91 -6.46 -16.87
CA ILE A 4 7.24 -5.08 -17.23
C ILE A 4 8.65 -5.02 -17.79
N ALA A 5 9.60 -5.71 -17.18
CA ALA A 5 10.99 -5.74 -17.66
C ALA A 5 11.08 -6.34 -19.06
N ASP A 6 10.40 -7.47 -19.32
CA ASP A 6 10.35 -8.10 -20.63
C ASP A 6 9.74 -7.17 -21.67
N ARG A 7 8.67 -6.48 -21.32
CA ARG A 7 7.97 -5.57 -22.20
C ARG A 7 8.84 -4.41 -22.67
N PHE A 8 9.73 -3.91 -21.81
CA PHE A 8 10.62 -2.81 -22.11
C PHE A 8 12.04 -3.27 -22.46
N ALA A 9 12.23 -4.59 -22.66
CA ALA A 9 13.51 -5.17 -23.03
C ALA A 9 14.65 -4.78 -22.08
N MET A 10 14.35 -4.71 -20.77
CA MET A 10 15.34 -4.42 -19.74
C MET A 10 15.28 -5.49 -18.64
N SER A 11 16.40 -5.68 -17.93
CA SER A 11 16.42 -6.60 -16.81
C SER A 11 15.58 -6.07 -15.66
N GLU A 12 15.06 -7.00 -14.84
CA GLU A 12 14.29 -6.67 -13.65
C GLU A 12 15.10 -5.79 -12.70
N ARG A 13 16.39 -6.11 -12.53
CA ARG A 13 17.31 -5.32 -11.69
C ARG A 13 17.42 -3.88 -12.21
N THR A 14 17.56 -3.70 -13.51
CA THR A 14 17.67 -2.37 -14.12
C THR A 14 16.36 -1.59 -13.94
N LEU A 15 15.23 -2.24 -14.11
CA LEU A 15 13.92 -1.63 -13.91
C LEU A 15 13.77 -1.14 -12.46
N ILE A 16 14.11 -1.98 -11.49
CA ILE A 16 14.05 -1.62 -10.07
C ILE A 16 14.94 -0.43 -9.76
N ARG A 17 16.16 -0.43 -10.29
CA ARG A 17 17.09 0.67 -10.06
C ARG A 17 16.58 1.98 -10.64
N ARG A 18 16.05 1.97 -11.86
CA ARG A 18 15.51 3.15 -12.49
C ARG A 18 14.27 3.67 -11.77
N PHE A 19 13.42 2.75 -11.32
CA PHE A 19 12.23 3.11 -10.55
C PHE A 19 12.62 3.81 -9.25
N LYS A 20 13.62 3.27 -8.54
CA LYS A 20 14.11 3.87 -7.30
C LYS A 20 14.69 5.25 -7.53
N GLN A 21 15.43 5.46 -8.64
CA GLN A 21 15.97 6.77 -8.98
C GLN A 21 14.87 7.78 -9.27
N ALA A 22 13.78 7.35 -9.91
CA ALA A 22 12.69 8.24 -10.28
C ALA A 22 11.77 8.57 -9.10
N THR A 23 11.53 7.62 -8.19
CA THR A 23 10.53 7.76 -7.12
C THR A 23 11.13 7.80 -5.72
N GLY A 24 12.40 7.43 -5.55
CA GLY A 24 13.04 7.30 -4.24
C GLY A 24 12.77 5.95 -3.56
N ASP A 25 11.94 5.09 -4.15
CA ASP A 25 11.55 3.81 -3.57
C ASP A 25 11.69 2.66 -4.57
N THR A 26 11.80 1.43 -4.05
CA THR A 26 11.62 0.25 -4.89
C THR A 26 10.15 0.16 -5.33
N PRO A 27 9.85 -0.55 -6.45
CA PRO A 27 8.46 -0.74 -6.85
C PRO A 27 7.59 -1.36 -5.76
N MET A 28 8.11 -2.32 -5.01
CA MET A 28 7.35 -2.96 -3.94
C MET A 28 7.06 -1.97 -2.81
N ALA A 29 8.04 -1.20 -2.37
CA ALA A 29 7.85 -0.21 -1.31
C ALA A 29 6.88 0.88 -1.75
N TRP A 30 6.98 1.32 -3.00
CA TRP A 30 6.07 2.30 -3.56
C TRP A 30 4.63 1.77 -3.60
N LEU A 31 4.46 0.53 -4.04
CA LEU A 31 3.14 -0.12 -4.08
C LEU A 31 2.53 -0.24 -2.68
N GLN A 32 3.34 -0.59 -1.68
CA GLN A 32 2.87 -0.67 -0.29
C GLN A 32 2.36 0.69 0.19
N LYS A 33 3.06 1.78 -0.12
CA LYS A 33 2.61 3.13 0.22
C LYS A 33 1.29 3.48 -0.45
N VAL A 34 1.13 3.15 -1.73
CA VAL A 34 -0.11 3.40 -2.47
C VAL A 34 -1.28 2.63 -1.84
N ARG A 35 -1.05 1.38 -1.44
CA ARG A 35 -2.07 0.56 -0.79
C ARG A 35 -2.46 1.12 0.57
N VAL A 36 -1.48 1.57 1.36
CA VAL A 36 -1.75 2.20 2.65
C VAL A 36 -2.53 3.51 2.46
N ASP A 37 -2.16 4.32 1.49
CA ASP A 37 -2.86 5.57 1.20
C ASP A 37 -4.31 5.32 0.81
N LYS A 38 -4.57 4.29 0.00
CA LYS A 38 -5.94 3.90 -0.34
C LYS A 38 -6.71 3.43 0.88
N ALA A 39 -6.07 2.66 1.77
CA ALA A 39 -6.70 2.23 3.02
C ALA A 39 -7.06 3.42 3.90
N LYS A 40 -6.17 4.40 4.00
CA LYS A 40 -6.44 5.64 4.75
C LYS A 40 -7.67 6.34 4.19
N GLN A 41 -7.75 6.48 2.86
CA GLN A 41 -8.89 7.10 2.22
C GLN A 41 -10.19 6.36 2.53
N LEU A 42 -10.19 5.03 2.43
CA LEU A 42 -11.37 4.23 2.75
C LEU A 42 -11.77 4.33 4.22
N LEU A 43 -10.80 4.38 5.12
CA LEU A 43 -11.07 4.55 6.55
C LEU A 43 -11.66 5.93 6.85
N GLU A 44 -11.25 6.95 6.12
CA GLU A 44 -11.70 8.33 6.32
C GLU A 44 -13.09 8.60 5.73
N THR A 45 -13.44 7.90 4.65
CA THR A 45 -14.63 8.23 3.85
C THR A 45 -15.72 7.15 3.83
N THR A 46 -15.43 5.95 4.33
CA THR A 46 -16.41 4.85 4.30
C THR A 46 -16.50 4.14 5.64
N LEU A 47 -17.56 3.35 5.81
CA LEU A 47 -17.73 2.46 6.96
C LEU A 47 -17.38 1.02 6.63
N LEU A 48 -16.58 0.80 5.58
CA LEU A 48 -16.12 -0.54 5.22
C LEU A 48 -15.50 -1.22 6.45
N PRO A 49 -15.92 -2.45 6.80
CA PRO A 49 -15.35 -3.14 7.94
C PRO A 49 -13.83 -3.29 7.80
N ILE A 50 -13.13 -3.14 8.91
CA ILE A 50 -11.66 -3.22 8.90
C ILE A 50 -11.18 -4.56 8.38
N ASP A 51 -11.92 -5.65 8.67
CA ASP A 51 -11.56 -6.99 8.19
C ASP A 51 -11.64 -7.10 6.65
N ASP A 52 -12.38 -6.22 5.99
CA ASP A 52 -12.52 -6.21 4.54
C ASP A 52 -11.51 -5.29 3.85
N LEU A 53 -10.81 -4.44 4.59
CA LEU A 53 -9.83 -3.52 4.03
C LEU A 53 -8.69 -4.21 3.27
N PRO A 54 -8.11 -5.32 3.78
CA PRO A 54 -6.99 -5.91 3.07
C PRO A 54 -7.32 -6.27 1.63
N GLN A 55 -8.45 -6.92 1.40
CA GLN A 55 -8.87 -7.29 0.03
C GLN A 55 -9.12 -6.05 -0.82
N ALA A 56 -9.72 -5.02 -0.25
CA ALA A 56 -10.02 -3.79 -0.98
C ALA A 56 -8.77 -3.07 -1.47
N VAL A 57 -7.63 -3.25 -0.80
CA VAL A 57 -6.37 -2.61 -1.17
C VAL A 57 -5.33 -3.58 -1.72
N GLY A 58 -5.71 -4.84 -1.95
CA GLY A 58 -4.83 -5.82 -2.59
C GLY A 58 -3.98 -6.65 -1.65
N TYR A 59 -4.35 -6.79 -0.38
CA TYR A 59 -3.68 -7.67 0.56
C TYR A 59 -4.52 -8.91 0.82
N ALA A 60 -3.85 -10.05 1.02
CA ALA A 60 -4.53 -11.31 1.27
C ALA A 60 -4.81 -11.54 2.76
N ASP A 61 -4.06 -10.87 3.64
CA ASP A 61 -4.01 -11.19 5.06
C ASP A 61 -4.15 -9.95 5.93
N LEU A 62 -5.10 -9.99 6.86
CA LEU A 62 -5.37 -8.86 7.77
C LEU A 62 -4.20 -8.58 8.71
N SER A 63 -3.53 -9.63 9.22
CA SER A 63 -2.42 -9.47 10.14
C SER A 63 -1.25 -8.73 9.49
N SER A 64 -0.87 -9.14 8.28
CA SER A 64 0.18 -8.48 7.51
C SER A 64 -0.19 -7.05 7.16
N PHE A 65 -1.44 -6.83 6.78
CA PHE A 65 -1.94 -5.50 6.47
C PHE A 65 -1.86 -4.57 7.68
N ARG A 66 -2.28 -5.03 8.86
CA ARG A 66 -2.23 -4.24 10.08
C ARG A 66 -0.80 -3.81 10.43
N LYS A 67 0.15 -4.73 10.31
CA LYS A 67 1.55 -4.42 10.56
C LYS A 67 2.07 -3.37 9.60
N LEU A 68 1.75 -3.51 8.33
CA LEU A 68 2.16 -2.55 7.31
C LEU A 68 1.53 -1.18 7.56
N PHE A 69 0.23 -1.15 7.82
CA PHE A 69 -0.50 0.09 8.07
C PHE A 69 0.10 0.81 9.28
N GLN A 70 0.35 0.08 10.37
CA GLN A 70 0.92 0.66 11.59
C GLN A 70 2.35 1.14 11.36
N HIS A 71 3.11 0.47 10.50
CA HIS A 71 4.46 0.90 10.14
C HIS A 71 4.44 2.29 9.48
N TYR A 72 3.51 2.52 8.57
CA TYR A 72 3.45 3.78 7.81
C TYR A 72 2.69 4.90 8.54
N THR A 73 1.70 4.57 9.36
CA THR A 73 0.83 5.58 9.99
C THR A 73 1.06 5.73 11.49
N THR A 74 1.78 4.80 12.11
CA THR A 74 1.95 4.65 13.57
C THR A 74 0.67 4.32 14.33
N LEU A 75 -0.46 4.18 13.62
CA LEU A 75 -1.76 3.88 14.19
C LEU A 75 -2.32 2.58 13.64
N SER A 76 -3.12 1.86 14.43
CA SER A 76 -3.91 0.77 13.89
C SER A 76 -5.02 1.32 12.98
N PRO A 77 -5.54 0.51 12.02
CA PRO A 77 -6.65 0.97 11.20
C PRO A 77 -7.87 1.43 12.01
N LYS A 78 -8.18 0.73 13.11
CA LYS A 78 -9.30 1.10 13.98
C LYS A 78 -9.09 2.50 14.58
N VAL A 79 -7.93 2.74 15.17
CA VAL A 79 -7.60 4.03 15.79
C VAL A 79 -7.56 5.12 14.74
N TYR A 80 -7.01 4.80 13.57
CA TYR A 80 -6.97 5.77 12.47
C TYR A 80 -8.38 6.23 12.08
N ARG A 81 -9.32 5.29 11.91
CA ARG A 81 -10.71 5.65 11.60
C ARG A 81 -11.34 6.49 12.71
N GLU A 82 -11.13 6.13 13.96
CA GLU A 82 -11.69 6.88 15.09
C GLU A 82 -11.26 8.34 15.08
N ARG A 83 -10.03 8.61 14.64
CA ARG A 83 -9.47 9.96 14.61
C ARG A 83 -9.82 10.75 13.36
N PHE A 84 -9.89 10.09 12.21
CA PHE A 84 -9.90 10.78 10.93
C PHE A 84 -11.15 10.52 10.09
N TYR A 85 -12.13 9.76 10.58
CA TYR A 85 -13.35 9.53 9.82
C TYR A 85 -14.09 10.85 9.60
N LEU A 86 -14.38 11.14 8.34
CA LEU A 86 -15.09 12.37 7.94
C LEU A 86 -16.60 12.12 8.02
N ARG A 87 -17.27 12.87 8.84
CA ARG A 87 -18.73 12.79 9.04
C ARG A 87 -19.45 13.80 8.18
#